data_4ad37614f5e35c0c256614acd20fd4d5
#
_entry.id   4ad37614f5e35c0c256614acd20fd4d5
#
_cell.length_a   1.000
_cell.length_b   1.000
_cell.length_c   1.000
_cell.angle_alpha   90.00
_cell.angle_beta   90.00
_cell.angle_gamma   90.00
#
_symmetry.space_group_name_H-M   'P 1'
#
loop_
_entity.id
_entity.type
_entity.pdbx_description
1 polymer ?
#
loop_
_entity_poly.entity_id
_entity_poly.type
_entity_poly.pdbx_seq_one_letter_code
_entity_poly.pdbx_strand_id
1 'polypeptide(L)'
;VAALLACALAGVLVGATLAGTWWLVGGVVLVQAVLVAGVVRTDLAPALRACGAVALVAGAAGTAAVAALDAGVPPDALTPLVAVVGLGLIAMTVVQLARRDGRGRLTASLTAGVLMLALVAAAGVWVGVDVYPAGPAALLAALAGLAVAVAFAVFPGPRWLWVVGGTIAAAATGLLVQTYAPQAADADLAVLPAALLAGAAGLAGWAGLLVARWFASDVGVGSHREVPAPAPQAVGVGQSVDAAIDVHPVASTSQVPEQPVAHRHPGAAGVLLTAALPLVLAAPVVFGVGWLLLA
;
A
#
# COMPACT_ATOMS: atom_id res chain seq x y z
N VAL A 1 -8.36 13.62 -4.94
CA VAL A 1 -8.06 13.62 -3.48
C VAL A 1 -6.91 12.66 -3.17
N ALA A 2 -6.97 11.37 -3.57
CA ALA A 2 -5.93 10.38 -3.24
C ALA A 2 -4.53 10.79 -3.72
N ALA A 3 -4.39 11.26 -4.97
CA ALA A 3 -3.11 11.69 -5.51
C ALA A 3 -2.57 12.94 -4.78
N LEU A 4 -3.44 13.88 -4.43
CA LEU A 4 -3.03 15.03 -3.62
C LEU A 4 -2.52 14.61 -2.24
N LEU A 5 -3.18 13.65 -1.60
CA LEU A 5 -2.74 13.10 -0.33
C LEU A 5 -1.40 12.36 -0.49
N ALA A 6 -1.22 11.58 -1.57
CA ALA A 6 0.06 10.91 -1.84
C ALA A 6 1.19 11.91 -2.06
N CYS A 7 0.95 12.98 -2.82
CA CYS A 7 1.93 14.07 -3.00
C CYS A 7 2.23 14.79 -1.68
N ALA A 8 1.21 15.02 -0.84
CA ALA A 8 1.39 15.62 0.48
C ALA A 8 2.25 14.73 1.39
N LEU A 9 1.99 13.42 1.42
CA LEU A 9 2.80 12.46 2.17
C LEU A 9 4.24 12.39 1.66
N ALA A 10 4.44 12.40 0.33
CA ALA A 10 5.78 12.47 -0.26
C ALA A 10 6.49 13.78 0.14
N GLY A 11 5.79 14.91 0.11
CA GLY A 11 6.31 16.21 0.57
C GLY A 11 6.69 16.21 2.06
N VAL A 12 5.89 15.56 2.90
CA VAL A 12 6.22 15.38 4.34
C VAL A 12 7.50 14.56 4.48
N LEU A 13 7.68 13.47 3.72
CA LEU A 13 8.90 12.67 3.77
C LEU A 13 10.12 13.45 3.27
N VAL A 14 9.99 14.22 2.20
CA VAL A 14 11.06 15.12 1.71
C VAL A 14 11.45 16.14 2.79
N GLY A 15 10.48 16.83 3.39
CA GLY A 15 10.73 17.78 4.47
C GLY A 15 11.35 17.10 5.70
N ALA A 16 10.92 15.89 6.01
CA ALA A 16 11.47 15.10 7.11
C ALA A 16 12.93 14.68 6.85
N THR A 17 13.27 14.28 5.62
CA THR A 17 14.67 13.96 5.23
C THR A 17 15.57 15.18 5.41
N LEU A 18 15.11 16.37 5.03
CA LEU A 18 15.87 17.62 5.21
C LEU A 18 16.03 18.01 6.69
N ALA A 19 15.09 17.62 7.53
CA ALA A 19 15.12 17.90 8.96
C ALA A 19 15.96 16.90 9.77
N GLY A 20 16.30 15.74 9.20
CA GLY A 20 17.14 14.70 9.77
C GLY A 20 16.43 13.38 10.06
N THR A 21 17.22 12.34 10.34
CA THR A 21 16.76 10.94 10.42
C THR A 21 15.60 10.71 11.38
N TRP A 22 15.57 11.36 12.56
CA TRP A 22 14.45 11.19 13.50
C TRP A 22 13.14 11.81 13.02
N TRP A 23 13.21 12.88 12.26
CA TRP A 23 12.03 13.45 11.59
C TRP A 23 11.54 12.53 10.47
N LEU A 24 12.47 11.90 9.74
CA LEU A 24 12.14 10.90 8.74
C LEU A 24 11.43 9.68 9.36
N VAL A 25 11.89 9.20 10.53
CA VAL A 25 11.18 8.16 11.30
C VAL A 25 9.74 8.58 11.57
N GLY A 26 9.52 9.81 12.05
CA GLY A 26 8.18 10.35 12.28
C GLY A 26 7.32 10.38 11.01
N GLY A 27 7.90 10.82 9.90
CA GLY A 27 7.23 10.84 8.58
C GLY A 27 6.86 9.44 8.09
N VAL A 28 7.77 8.47 8.22
CA VAL A 28 7.51 7.07 7.84
C VAL A 28 6.43 6.45 8.73
N VAL A 29 6.46 6.67 10.05
CA VAL A 29 5.41 6.21 10.97
C VAL A 29 4.05 6.81 10.60
N LEU A 30 4.00 8.07 10.15
CA LEU A 30 2.77 8.67 9.63
C LEU A 30 2.26 7.92 8.39
N VAL A 31 3.12 7.60 7.43
CA VAL A 31 2.74 6.80 6.24
C VAL A 31 2.23 5.42 6.65
N GLN A 32 2.90 4.75 7.59
CA GLN A 32 2.47 3.47 8.16
C GLN A 32 1.09 3.58 8.82
N ALA A 33 0.84 4.65 9.57
CA ALA A 33 -0.45 4.90 10.22
C ALA A 33 -1.57 5.13 9.18
N VAL A 34 -1.30 5.90 8.13
CA VAL A 34 -2.25 6.12 7.02
C VAL A 34 -2.57 4.81 6.30
N LEU A 35 -1.56 3.98 6.03
CA LEU A 35 -1.72 2.66 5.42
C LEU A 35 -2.59 1.74 6.27
N VAL A 36 -2.24 1.59 7.56
CA VAL A 36 -2.99 0.75 8.50
C VAL A 36 -4.43 1.25 8.65
N ALA A 37 -4.63 2.57 8.79
CA ALA A 37 -5.96 3.16 8.85
C ALA A 37 -6.78 2.89 7.58
N GLY A 38 -6.14 2.92 6.41
CA GLY A 38 -6.75 2.55 5.14
C GLY A 38 -7.22 1.10 5.12
N VAL A 39 -6.34 0.16 5.47
CA VAL A 39 -6.66 -1.28 5.50
C VAL A 39 -7.73 -1.61 6.53
N VAL A 40 -7.63 -1.07 7.73
CA VAL A 40 -8.60 -1.33 8.81
C VAL A 40 -10.01 -0.82 8.46
N ARG A 41 -10.11 0.25 7.67
CA ARG A 41 -11.41 0.80 7.22
C ARG A 41 -12.02 0.07 6.04
N THR A 42 -11.34 -0.92 5.44
CA THR A 42 -11.91 -1.69 4.31
C THR A 42 -12.97 -2.71 4.74
N ASP A 43 -13.23 -2.87 6.04
CA ASP A 43 -14.19 -3.85 6.61
C ASP A 43 -13.99 -5.30 6.13
N LEU A 44 -12.80 -5.62 5.60
CA LEU A 44 -12.45 -6.95 5.11
C LEU A 44 -12.53 -8.02 6.21
N ALA A 45 -12.27 -7.63 7.46
CA ALA A 45 -12.47 -8.49 8.63
C ALA A 45 -12.47 -7.66 9.94
N PRO A 46 -13.40 -7.92 10.88
CA PRO A 46 -13.44 -7.23 12.17
C PRO A 46 -12.18 -7.40 13.02
N ALA A 47 -11.40 -8.44 12.72
CA ALA A 47 -10.11 -8.73 13.35
C ALA A 47 -8.97 -7.79 12.95
N LEU A 48 -9.10 -7.06 11.86
CA LEU A 48 -8.01 -6.25 11.31
C LEU A 48 -7.61 -5.08 12.24
N ARG A 49 -8.48 -4.61 13.12
CA ARG A 49 -8.14 -3.53 14.06
C ARG A 49 -7.00 -3.92 15.01
N ALA A 50 -7.12 -5.12 15.62
CA ALA A 50 -6.07 -5.61 16.52
C ALA A 50 -4.77 -5.92 15.76
N CYS A 51 -4.87 -6.54 14.58
CA CYS A 51 -3.72 -6.78 13.70
C CYS A 51 -3.08 -5.47 13.24
N GLY A 52 -3.88 -4.44 12.96
CA GLY A 52 -3.41 -3.11 12.58
C GLY A 52 -2.59 -2.45 13.68
N ALA A 53 -3.05 -2.55 14.93
CA ALA A 53 -2.30 -2.03 16.06
C ALA A 53 -0.94 -2.75 16.21
N VAL A 54 -0.93 -4.09 16.13
CA VAL A 54 0.32 -4.86 16.19
C VAL A 54 1.26 -4.49 15.04
N ALA A 55 0.75 -4.40 13.81
CA ALA A 55 1.55 -4.03 12.64
C ALA A 55 2.14 -2.64 12.79
N LEU A 56 1.34 -1.66 13.24
CA LEU A 56 1.81 -0.28 13.42
C LEU A 56 2.89 -0.19 14.51
N VAL A 57 2.69 -0.84 15.67
CA VAL A 57 3.68 -0.84 16.75
C VAL A 57 4.97 -1.54 16.29
N ALA A 58 4.87 -2.70 15.65
CA ALA A 58 6.02 -3.41 15.11
C ALA A 58 6.74 -2.56 14.04
N GLY A 59 5.99 -1.94 13.11
CA GLY A 59 6.58 -1.10 12.09
C GLY A 59 7.29 0.11 12.66
N ALA A 60 6.67 0.84 13.57
CA ALA A 60 7.27 2.00 14.23
C ALA A 60 8.52 1.60 15.03
N ALA A 61 8.47 0.49 15.78
CA ALA A 61 9.60 -0.02 16.54
C ALA A 61 10.76 -0.43 15.60
N GLY A 62 10.46 -1.13 14.49
CA GLY A 62 11.47 -1.52 13.49
C GLY A 62 12.10 -0.30 12.82
N THR A 63 11.30 0.66 12.43
CA THR A 63 11.77 1.92 11.82
C THR A 63 12.67 2.70 12.78
N ALA A 64 12.26 2.83 14.05
CA ALA A 64 13.06 3.50 15.08
C ALA A 64 14.35 2.72 15.40
N ALA A 65 14.32 1.38 15.40
CA ALA A 65 15.48 0.55 15.62
C ALA A 65 16.51 0.70 14.49
N VAL A 66 16.08 0.82 13.24
CA VAL A 66 16.99 1.11 12.11
C VAL A 66 17.70 2.45 12.31
N ALA A 67 16.95 3.49 12.71
CA ALA A 67 17.54 4.82 12.96
C ALA A 67 18.48 4.87 14.18
N ALA A 68 18.23 4.03 15.20
CA ALA A 68 19.01 4.01 16.43
C ALA A 68 20.31 3.20 16.32
N LEU A 69 20.32 2.21 15.44
CA LEU A 69 21.48 1.38 15.20
C LEU A 69 22.35 2.00 14.11
N ASP A 70 23.08 3.02 14.36
CA ASP A 70 24.03 3.68 13.45
C ASP A 70 24.81 2.65 12.57
N ALA A 71 24.06 1.91 11.77
CA ALA A 71 24.47 0.72 11.04
C ALA A 71 25.12 1.16 9.73
N GLY A 72 26.33 1.69 9.82
CA GLY A 72 27.07 2.21 8.68
C GLY A 72 27.44 1.20 7.58
N VAL A 73 26.91 -0.03 7.57
CA VAL A 73 27.27 -1.04 6.55
C VAL A 73 26.04 -1.88 6.14
N PRO A 74 25.68 -1.91 4.83
CA PRO A 74 24.77 -2.91 4.26
C PRO A 74 25.37 -4.32 4.35
N PRO A 75 24.59 -5.38 4.54
CA PRO A 75 23.13 -5.50 4.62
C PRO A 75 22.54 -5.34 6.03
N ASP A 76 23.35 -5.02 7.01
CA ASP A 76 22.98 -5.06 8.44
C ASP A 76 21.96 -3.99 8.84
N ALA A 77 21.87 -2.90 8.06
CA ALA A 77 20.92 -1.82 8.30
C ALA A 77 19.44 -2.27 8.37
N LEU A 78 19.07 -3.33 7.67
CA LEU A 78 17.70 -3.85 7.67
C LEU A 78 17.47 -4.99 8.68
N THR A 79 18.51 -5.49 9.34
CA THR A 79 18.42 -6.60 10.32
C THR A 79 17.41 -6.31 11.44
N PRO A 80 17.35 -5.10 12.03
CA PRO A 80 16.36 -4.79 13.06
C PRO A 80 14.93 -4.86 12.53
N LEU A 81 14.73 -4.47 11.29
CA LEU A 81 13.42 -4.48 10.65
C LEU A 81 12.93 -5.92 10.45
N VAL A 82 13.81 -6.82 10.02
CA VAL A 82 13.51 -8.26 9.87
C VAL A 82 13.18 -8.88 11.23
N ALA A 83 13.98 -8.58 12.27
CA ALA A 83 13.74 -9.08 13.61
C ALA A 83 12.37 -8.64 14.16
N VAL A 84 12.03 -7.37 14.00
CA VAL A 84 10.74 -6.83 14.46
C VAL A 84 9.57 -7.39 13.65
N VAL A 85 9.74 -7.64 12.35
CA VAL A 85 8.72 -8.34 11.53
C VAL A 85 8.49 -9.74 12.05
N GLY A 86 9.55 -10.48 12.37
CA GLY A 86 9.45 -11.83 12.98
C GLY A 86 8.66 -11.82 14.31
N LEU A 87 8.99 -10.90 15.20
CA LEU A 87 8.25 -10.72 16.46
C LEU A 87 6.81 -10.27 16.22
N GLY A 88 6.59 -9.38 15.26
CA GLY A 88 5.26 -8.92 14.87
C GLY A 88 4.39 -10.06 14.35
N LEU A 89 4.94 -11.00 13.57
CA LEU A 89 4.24 -12.21 13.11
C LEU A 89 3.82 -13.10 14.29
N ILE A 90 4.71 -13.32 15.26
CA ILE A 90 4.40 -14.09 16.46
C ILE A 90 3.29 -13.39 17.25
N ALA A 91 3.42 -12.10 17.52
CA ALA A 91 2.42 -11.32 18.24
C ALA A 91 1.06 -11.35 17.53
N MET A 92 1.03 -11.19 16.21
CA MET A 92 -0.17 -11.24 15.40
C MET A 92 -0.85 -12.63 15.47
N THR A 93 -0.05 -13.70 15.41
CA THR A 93 -0.55 -15.07 15.55
C THR A 93 -1.18 -15.28 16.92
N VAL A 94 -0.52 -14.84 17.99
CA VAL A 94 -1.03 -14.92 19.36
C VAL A 94 -2.35 -14.15 19.51
N VAL A 95 -2.43 -12.92 18.99
CA VAL A 95 -3.65 -12.11 19.01
C VAL A 95 -4.80 -12.79 18.26
N GLN A 96 -4.51 -13.42 17.12
CA GLN A 96 -5.52 -14.16 16.36
C GLN A 96 -6.01 -15.43 17.08
N LEU A 97 -5.11 -16.15 17.74
CA LEU A 97 -5.45 -17.36 18.51
C LEU A 97 -6.20 -17.04 19.80
N ALA A 98 -5.89 -15.90 20.44
CA ALA A 98 -6.55 -15.44 21.67
C ALA A 98 -8.00 -14.97 21.45
N ARG A 99 -8.42 -14.79 20.19
CA ARG A 99 -9.78 -14.35 19.89
C ARG A 99 -10.80 -15.44 20.15
N ARG A 100 -11.92 -15.02 20.78
CA ARG A 100 -13.04 -15.91 21.13
C ARG A 100 -14.19 -15.89 20.10
N ASP A 101 -14.12 -15.04 19.08
CA ASP A 101 -15.25 -14.71 18.18
C ASP A 101 -15.52 -15.77 17.10
N GLY A 102 -14.97 -16.98 17.26
CA GLY A 102 -15.13 -18.07 16.31
C GLY A 102 -14.07 -18.08 15.19
N ARG A 103 -13.79 -19.28 14.68
CA ARG A 103 -12.70 -19.53 13.73
C ARG A 103 -13.06 -19.28 12.26
N GLY A 104 -14.29 -18.88 11.97
CA GLY A 104 -14.72 -18.55 10.62
C GLY A 104 -13.97 -17.32 10.09
N ARG A 105 -13.12 -17.49 9.06
CA ARG A 105 -12.24 -16.48 8.43
C ARG A 105 -10.88 -16.25 9.11
N LEU A 106 -10.39 -17.18 9.96
CA LEU A 106 -9.07 -17.06 10.59
C LEU A 106 -7.96 -16.92 9.52
N THR A 107 -7.99 -17.73 8.47
CA THR A 107 -7.01 -17.69 7.38
C THR A 107 -7.01 -16.35 6.67
N ALA A 108 -8.17 -15.81 6.31
CA ALA A 108 -8.27 -14.51 5.63
C ALA A 108 -7.74 -13.37 6.50
N SER A 109 -8.06 -13.36 7.81
CA SER A 109 -7.57 -12.33 8.73
C SER A 109 -6.07 -12.44 9.00
N LEU A 110 -5.52 -13.66 9.04
CA LEU A 110 -4.09 -13.89 9.20
C LEU A 110 -3.32 -13.44 7.95
N THR A 111 -3.80 -13.81 6.75
CA THR A 111 -3.19 -13.39 5.49
C THR A 111 -3.19 -11.86 5.34
N ALA A 112 -4.31 -11.21 5.63
CA ALA A 112 -4.41 -9.75 5.59
C ALA A 112 -3.49 -9.09 6.63
N GLY A 113 -3.37 -9.69 7.81
CA GLY A 113 -2.45 -9.21 8.84
C GLY A 113 -0.98 -9.34 8.44
N VAL A 114 -0.58 -10.47 7.88
CA VAL A 114 0.78 -10.71 7.37
C VAL A 114 1.11 -9.71 6.25
N LEU A 115 0.18 -9.52 5.30
CA LEU A 115 0.35 -8.55 4.23
C LEU A 115 0.51 -7.13 4.77
N MET A 116 -0.30 -6.75 5.75
CA MET A 116 -0.22 -5.44 6.40
C MET A 116 1.13 -5.23 7.11
N LEU A 117 1.61 -6.25 7.82
CA LEU A 117 2.92 -6.21 8.47
C LEU A 117 4.06 -6.08 7.45
N ALA A 118 3.99 -6.83 6.34
CA ALA A 118 4.97 -6.72 5.26
C ALA A 118 4.98 -5.32 4.62
N LEU A 119 3.81 -4.73 4.38
CA LEU A 119 3.70 -3.39 3.82
C LEU A 119 4.22 -2.32 4.81
N VAL A 120 3.92 -2.46 6.10
CA VAL A 120 4.43 -1.53 7.12
C VAL A 120 5.96 -1.65 7.25
N ALA A 121 6.51 -2.85 7.18
CA ALA A 121 7.95 -3.08 7.15
C ALA A 121 8.60 -2.48 5.88
N ALA A 122 7.97 -2.67 4.72
CA ALA A 122 8.42 -2.07 3.46
C ALA A 122 8.50 -0.53 3.55
N ALA A 123 7.55 0.13 4.23
CA ALA A 123 7.64 1.56 4.49
C ALA A 123 8.86 1.93 5.35
N GLY A 124 9.23 1.10 6.32
CA GLY A 124 10.41 1.31 7.19
C GLY A 124 11.74 1.32 6.43
N VAL A 125 11.79 0.72 5.24
CA VAL A 125 12.99 0.68 4.39
C VAL A 125 13.44 2.09 3.97
N TRP A 126 12.55 3.09 3.93
CA TRP A 126 12.95 4.48 3.66
C TRP A 126 14.01 4.99 4.65
N VAL A 127 13.87 4.65 5.93
CA VAL A 127 14.88 5.02 6.95
C VAL A 127 16.17 4.22 6.72
N GLY A 128 16.06 2.96 6.26
CA GLY A 128 17.23 2.17 5.89
C GLY A 128 18.04 2.80 4.75
N VAL A 129 17.38 3.47 3.79
CA VAL A 129 18.09 4.22 2.73
C VAL A 129 18.85 5.41 3.32
N ASP A 130 18.27 6.14 4.27
CA ASP A 130 18.82 7.36 4.86
C ASP A 130 20.17 7.13 5.58
N VAL A 131 20.35 5.96 6.19
CA VAL A 131 21.55 5.63 6.98
C VAL A 131 22.81 5.41 6.12
N TYR A 132 22.68 5.33 4.79
CA TYR A 132 23.84 5.22 3.89
C TYR A 132 24.48 6.59 3.64
N PRO A 133 25.80 6.63 3.35
CA PRO A 133 26.50 7.90 3.13
C PRO A 133 25.89 8.80 2.07
N ALA A 134 25.36 8.23 0.97
CA ALA A 134 24.63 8.97 -0.07
C ALA A 134 23.10 8.89 0.11
N GLY A 135 22.61 8.36 1.24
CA GLY A 135 21.22 8.06 1.51
C GLY A 135 20.29 9.25 1.42
N PRO A 136 20.57 10.38 2.09
CA PRO A 136 19.71 11.57 2.03
C PRO A 136 19.52 12.10 0.60
N ALA A 137 20.59 12.13 -0.22
CA ALA A 137 20.51 12.54 -1.61
C ALA A 137 19.67 11.56 -2.46
N ALA A 138 19.88 10.26 -2.25
CA ALA A 138 19.11 9.21 -2.90
C ALA A 138 17.61 9.28 -2.53
N LEU A 139 17.30 9.53 -1.26
CA LEU A 139 15.94 9.73 -0.77
C LEU A 139 15.27 10.94 -1.42
N LEU A 140 15.93 12.08 -1.44
CA LEU A 140 15.39 13.29 -2.04
C LEU A 140 15.07 13.08 -3.51
N ALA A 141 16.01 12.48 -4.28
CA ALA A 141 15.80 12.16 -5.69
C ALA A 141 14.63 11.20 -5.89
N ALA A 142 14.57 10.11 -5.09
CA ALA A 142 13.54 9.10 -5.18
C ALA A 142 12.15 9.63 -4.80
N LEU A 143 12.03 10.36 -3.69
CA LEU A 143 10.75 10.90 -3.22
C LEU A 143 10.23 12.01 -4.11
N ALA A 144 11.12 12.89 -4.62
CA ALA A 144 10.75 13.91 -5.58
C ALA A 144 10.27 13.28 -6.91
N GLY A 145 11.01 12.29 -7.41
CA GLY A 145 10.61 11.53 -8.59
C GLY A 145 9.27 10.81 -8.42
N LEU A 146 9.06 10.16 -7.27
CA LEU A 146 7.80 9.51 -6.91
C LEU A 146 6.63 10.50 -6.86
N ALA A 147 6.82 11.67 -6.24
CA ALA A 147 5.78 12.70 -6.18
C ALA A 147 5.38 13.17 -7.58
N VAL A 148 6.35 13.39 -8.47
CA VAL A 148 6.10 13.78 -9.87
C VAL A 148 5.36 12.66 -10.61
N ALA A 149 5.80 11.40 -10.49
CA ALA A 149 5.14 10.26 -11.14
C ALA A 149 3.67 10.11 -10.68
N VAL A 150 3.40 10.28 -9.39
CA VAL A 150 2.02 10.25 -8.83
C VAL A 150 1.21 11.46 -9.32
N ALA A 151 1.81 12.63 -9.43
CA ALA A 151 1.14 13.82 -9.98
C ALA A 151 0.75 13.62 -11.43
N PHE A 152 1.58 12.96 -12.25
CA PHE A 152 1.23 12.60 -13.63
C PHE A 152 -0.03 11.72 -13.72
N ALA A 153 -0.31 10.88 -12.73
CA ALA A 153 -1.51 10.05 -12.71
C ALA A 153 -2.84 10.83 -12.56
N VAL A 154 -2.77 12.13 -12.29
CA VAL A 154 -3.96 13.02 -12.20
C VAL A 154 -4.39 13.54 -13.57
N PHE A 155 -3.46 13.61 -14.55
CA PHE A 155 -3.78 14.16 -15.87
C PHE A 155 -4.72 13.22 -16.66
N PRO A 156 -5.68 13.76 -17.42
CA PRO A 156 -6.51 12.96 -18.32
C PRO A 156 -5.64 12.47 -19.49
N GLY A 157 -5.67 11.16 -19.77
CA GLY A 157 -4.93 10.60 -20.89
C GLY A 157 -4.85 9.07 -20.86
N PRO A 158 -4.28 8.45 -21.90
CA PRO A 158 -4.11 7.01 -21.92
C PRO A 158 -3.04 6.57 -20.92
N ARG A 159 -3.28 5.43 -20.27
CA ARG A 159 -2.46 4.92 -19.16
C ARG A 159 -0.97 4.79 -19.47
N TRP A 160 -0.62 4.43 -20.71
CA TRP A 160 0.78 4.28 -21.12
C TRP A 160 1.54 5.62 -21.10
N LEU A 161 0.86 6.75 -21.46
CA LEU A 161 1.47 8.08 -21.36
C LEU A 161 1.81 8.46 -19.92
N TRP A 162 1.02 8.05 -18.97
CA TRP A 162 1.29 8.33 -17.56
C TRP A 162 2.49 7.53 -17.05
N VAL A 163 2.59 6.23 -17.45
CA VAL A 163 3.73 5.40 -17.06
C VAL A 163 5.01 5.95 -17.66
N VAL A 164 5.04 6.12 -18.98
CA VAL A 164 6.25 6.56 -19.67
C VAL A 164 6.57 8.02 -19.31
N GLY A 165 5.60 8.92 -19.45
CA GLY A 165 5.79 10.34 -19.14
C GLY A 165 6.11 10.60 -17.68
N GLY A 166 5.43 9.92 -16.75
CA GLY A 166 5.69 10.01 -15.32
C GLY A 166 7.06 9.49 -14.93
N THR A 167 7.52 8.38 -15.55
CA THR A 167 8.86 7.83 -15.29
C THR A 167 9.95 8.74 -15.83
N ILE A 168 9.80 9.27 -17.05
CA ILE A 168 10.75 10.23 -17.64
C ILE A 168 10.80 11.51 -16.80
N ALA A 169 9.65 12.05 -16.41
CA ALA A 169 9.57 13.23 -15.56
C ALA A 169 10.18 12.97 -14.17
N ALA A 170 9.98 11.80 -13.59
CA ALA A 170 10.60 11.39 -12.34
C ALA A 170 12.13 11.33 -12.46
N ALA A 171 12.66 10.70 -13.52
CA ALA A 171 14.09 10.65 -13.79
C ALA A 171 14.68 12.06 -13.99
N ALA A 172 14.01 12.92 -14.76
CA ALA A 172 14.42 14.31 -14.94
C ALA A 172 14.41 15.11 -13.61
N THR A 173 13.44 14.81 -12.71
CA THR A 173 13.39 15.40 -11.38
C THR A 173 14.59 14.98 -10.54
N GLY A 174 15.00 13.72 -10.59
CA GLY A 174 16.21 13.23 -9.93
C GLY A 174 17.47 13.97 -10.40
N LEU A 175 17.58 14.24 -11.72
CA LEU A 175 18.65 15.07 -12.28
C LEU A 175 18.62 16.50 -11.73
N LEU A 176 17.43 17.12 -11.70
CA LEU A 176 17.27 18.49 -11.20
C LEU A 176 17.60 18.59 -9.71
N VAL A 177 17.13 17.64 -8.88
CA VAL A 177 17.45 17.62 -7.44
C VAL A 177 18.96 17.58 -7.25
N GLN A 178 19.67 16.73 -7.98
CA GLN A 178 21.12 16.61 -7.85
C GLN A 178 21.88 17.87 -8.32
N THR A 179 21.37 18.56 -9.35
CA THR A 179 22.05 19.76 -9.88
C THR A 179 21.80 21.02 -9.04
N TYR A 180 20.61 21.14 -8.43
CA TYR A 180 20.20 22.35 -7.73
C TYR A 180 20.19 22.25 -6.20
N ALA A 181 20.24 21.03 -5.64
CA ALA A 181 20.30 20.80 -4.22
C ALA A 181 21.55 20.00 -3.76
N PRO A 182 22.75 20.23 -4.33
CA PRO A 182 23.96 19.51 -3.91
C PRO A 182 24.33 19.77 -2.47
N GLN A 183 23.92 20.94 -1.93
CA GLN A 183 24.20 21.36 -0.55
C GLN A 183 23.28 20.72 0.50
N ALA A 184 22.17 20.11 0.08
CA ALA A 184 21.25 19.43 0.99
C ALA A 184 21.69 17.99 1.31
N ALA A 185 22.67 17.47 0.58
CA ALA A 185 23.23 16.16 0.78
C ALA A 185 24.75 16.28 0.81
N ASP A 186 25.36 16.01 1.96
CA ASP A 186 26.82 16.05 2.16
C ASP A 186 27.59 14.99 1.32
N ALA A 187 26.91 14.25 0.47
CA ALA A 187 27.46 13.19 -0.36
C ALA A 187 27.15 13.42 -1.85
N ASP A 188 28.20 13.41 -2.67
CA ASP A 188 28.12 13.45 -4.12
C ASP A 188 27.51 12.19 -4.72
N LEU A 189 26.17 12.15 -4.84
CA LEU A 189 25.53 11.14 -5.65
C LEU A 189 25.75 11.49 -7.13
N ALA A 190 26.34 10.59 -7.92
CA ALA A 190 26.50 10.84 -9.35
C ALA A 190 25.12 11.04 -10.01
N VAL A 191 25.08 11.91 -11.02
CA VAL A 191 23.85 12.34 -11.69
C VAL A 191 23.03 11.17 -12.26
N LEU A 192 23.71 10.15 -12.82
CA LEU A 192 23.06 8.98 -13.40
C LEU A 192 22.38 8.09 -12.33
N PRO A 193 23.00 7.72 -11.21
CA PRO A 193 22.32 7.05 -10.12
C PRO A 193 21.09 7.77 -9.59
N ALA A 194 21.15 9.11 -9.43
CA ALA A 194 20.00 9.90 -8.99
C ALA A 194 18.82 9.79 -9.95
N ALA A 195 19.06 9.86 -11.25
CA ALA A 195 18.01 9.70 -12.27
C ALA A 195 17.42 8.30 -12.28
N LEU A 196 18.25 7.26 -12.15
CA LEU A 196 17.80 5.86 -12.09
C LEU A 196 16.98 5.58 -10.85
N LEU A 197 17.40 6.08 -9.68
CA LEU A 197 16.64 5.95 -8.42
C LEU A 197 15.29 6.64 -8.50
N ALA A 198 15.24 7.87 -9.01
CA ALA A 198 14.00 8.60 -9.19
C ALA A 198 13.06 7.94 -10.19
N GLY A 199 13.59 7.43 -11.31
CA GLY A 199 12.84 6.68 -12.31
C GLY A 199 12.28 5.37 -11.75
N ALA A 200 13.10 4.60 -11.02
CA ALA A 200 12.69 3.36 -10.37
C ALA A 200 11.60 3.60 -9.30
N ALA A 201 11.74 4.66 -8.50
CA ALA A 201 10.72 5.08 -7.54
C ALA A 201 9.41 5.45 -8.24
N GLY A 202 9.48 6.16 -9.36
CA GLY A 202 8.33 6.52 -10.17
C GLY A 202 7.60 5.30 -10.72
N LEU A 203 8.30 4.30 -11.26
CA LEU A 203 7.72 3.04 -11.74
C LEU A 203 7.08 2.24 -10.61
N ALA A 204 7.76 2.12 -9.46
CA ALA A 204 7.23 1.42 -8.30
C ALA A 204 5.99 2.12 -7.72
N GLY A 205 5.98 3.45 -7.69
CA GLY A 205 4.82 4.25 -7.31
C GLY A 205 3.63 4.01 -8.23
N TRP A 206 3.88 3.87 -9.52
CA TRP A 206 2.85 3.53 -10.51
C TRP A 206 2.28 2.14 -10.28
N ALA A 207 3.13 1.14 -10.04
CA ALA A 207 2.69 -0.21 -9.67
C ALA A 207 1.81 -0.16 -8.40
N GLY A 208 2.20 0.61 -7.40
CA GLY A 208 1.42 0.85 -6.18
C GLY A 208 0.04 1.45 -6.45
N LEU A 209 -0.07 2.42 -7.36
CA LEU A 209 -1.36 2.99 -7.78
C LEU A 209 -2.24 1.96 -8.49
N LEU A 210 -1.68 1.10 -9.35
CA LEU A 210 -2.43 0.04 -10.02
C LEU A 210 -2.96 -0.98 -9.02
N VAL A 211 -2.12 -1.43 -8.10
CA VAL A 211 -2.50 -2.36 -7.02
C VAL A 211 -3.61 -1.74 -6.16
N ALA A 212 -3.47 -0.48 -5.75
CA ALA A 212 -4.49 0.22 -4.97
C ALA A 212 -5.83 0.32 -5.70
N ARG A 213 -5.81 0.60 -7.00
CA ARG A 213 -7.03 0.65 -7.83
C ARG A 213 -7.68 -0.71 -7.98
N TRP A 214 -6.87 -1.76 -8.14
CA TRP A 214 -7.37 -3.14 -8.20
C TRP A 214 -8.08 -3.52 -6.89
N PHE A 215 -7.46 -3.29 -5.74
CA PHE A 215 -8.10 -3.51 -4.44
C PHE A 215 -9.38 -2.69 -4.26
N ALA A 216 -9.41 -1.44 -4.71
CA ALA A 216 -10.59 -0.58 -4.60
C ALA A 216 -11.75 -1.08 -5.47
N SER A 217 -11.48 -1.72 -6.62
CA SER A 217 -12.52 -2.29 -7.49
C SER A 217 -13.11 -3.58 -6.91
N ASP A 218 -12.29 -4.47 -6.37
CA ASP A 218 -12.75 -5.77 -5.84
C ASP A 218 -13.53 -5.64 -4.53
N VAL A 219 -13.12 -4.74 -3.65
CA VAL A 219 -13.83 -4.47 -2.38
C VAL A 219 -15.25 -3.91 -2.65
N GLY A 220 -15.44 -3.21 -3.78
CA GLY A 220 -16.76 -2.71 -4.20
C GLY A 220 -17.73 -3.80 -4.67
N VAL A 221 -17.23 -4.91 -5.20
CA VAL A 221 -18.04 -5.99 -5.81
C VAL A 221 -18.53 -7.01 -4.76
N GLY A 222 -17.77 -7.19 -3.67
CA GLY A 222 -18.11 -8.21 -2.64
C GLY A 222 -19.22 -7.84 -1.67
N SER A 223 -19.58 -6.57 -1.55
CA SER A 223 -20.47 -6.10 -0.47
C SER A 223 -21.97 -6.19 -0.75
N HIS A 224 -22.40 -6.63 -1.93
CA HIS A 224 -23.83 -6.66 -2.32
C HIS A 224 -24.29 -7.89 -3.12
N ARG A 225 -23.64 -9.03 -2.97
CA ARG A 225 -24.39 -10.26 -3.13
C ARG A 225 -25.04 -10.59 -1.78
N GLU A 226 -26.02 -9.80 -1.38
CA GLU A 226 -27.13 -10.36 -0.65
C GLU A 226 -27.71 -11.43 -1.57
N VAL A 227 -27.33 -12.69 -1.33
CA VAL A 227 -28.10 -13.83 -1.81
C VAL A 227 -29.51 -13.52 -1.30
N PRO A 228 -30.51 -13.31 -2.18
CA PRO A 228 -31.86 -13.13 -1.71
C PRO A 228 -32.15 -14.27 -0.78
N ALA A 229 -32.52 -13.96 0.46
CA ALA A 229 -32.94 -15.00 1.40
C ALA A 229 -33.92 -15.89 0.63
N PRO A 230 -33.70 -17.21 0.58
CA PRO A 230 -34.64 -18.09 -0.09
C PRO A 230 -36.00 -17.74 0.48
N ALA A 231 -36.93 -17.33 -0.40
CA ALA A 231 -38.28 -17.00 0.01
C ALA A 231 -38.74 -18.15 0.92
N PRO A 232 -39.33 -17.86 2.08
CA PRO A 232 -39.78 -18.90 2.99
C PRO A 232 -40.67 -19.82 2.16
N GLN A 233 -40.13 -21.01 1.88
CA GLN A 233 -40.96 -22.07 1.24
C GLN A 233 -42.08 -22.29 2.25
N ALA A 234 -43.27 -21.83 1.89
CA ALA A 234 -44.47 -22.16 2.61
C ALA A 234 -44.52 -23.69 2.64
N VAL A 235 -44.23 -24.27 3.81
CA VAL A 235 -44.40 -25.69 4.05
C VAL A 235 -45.91 -25.92 3.95
N GLY A 236 -46.33 -26.16 2.73
CA GLY A 236 -47.69 -26.66 2.46
C GLY A 236 -47.79 -28.05 3.02
N VAL A 237 -48.29 -28.13 4.25
CA VAL A 237 -48.77 -29.39 4.84
C VAL A 237 -49.95 -29.84 4.01
N GLY A 238 -49.77 -30.95 3.30
CA GLY A 238 -50.83 -31.79 2.79
C GLY A 238 -51.36 -31.43 1.40
N GLN A 239 -50.78 -32.07 0.39
CA GLN A 239 -51.61 -32.51 -0.74
C GLN A 239 -51.06 -33.81 -1.34
N SER A 240 -51.99 -34.73 -1.49
CA SER A 240 -51.92 -36.09 -1.99
C SER A 240 -51.16 -36.25 -3.32
N VAL A 241 -50.44 -37.35 -3.37
CA VAL A 241 -49.94 -38.01 -4.56
C VAL A 241 -51.10 -38.36 -5.50
N ASP A 242 -51.16 -37.67 -6.63
CA ASP A 242 -51.69 -38.12 -7.92
C ASP A 242 -51.85 -36.89 -8.84
N ALA A 243 -51.00 -36.77 -9.81
CA ALA A 243 -51.34 -36.29 -11.17
C ALA A 243 -50.12 -35.95 -12.00
N ALA A 244 -49.97 -36.69 -13.09
CA ALA A 244 -49.47 -36.29 -14.42
C ALA A 244 -48.31 -35.25 -14.50
N ILE A 245 -47.19 -35.74 -15.01
CA ILE A 245 -46.04 -34.99 -15.51
C ILE A 245 -46.52 -34.13 -16.71
N ASP A 246 -46.80 -32.88 -16.49
CA ASP A 246 -47.03 -31.91 -17.55
C ASP A 246 -45.76 -31.05 -17.68
N VAL A 247 -44.96 -31.33 -18.71
CA VAL A 247 -43.72 -30.61 -19.02
C VAL A 247 -44.15 -29.30 -19.72
N HIS A 248 -44.31 -28.24 -18.93
CA HIS A 248 -44.42 -26.92 -19.50
C HIS A 248 -43.05 -26.39 -19.91
N PRO A 249 -42.86 -25.85 -21.12
CA PRO A 249 -41.64 -25.24 -21.55
C PRO A 249 -41.41 -23.96 -20.72
N VAL A 250 -40.26 -23.91 -20.05
CA VAL A 250 -39.80 -22.71 -19.35
C VAL A 250 -39.52 -21.65 -20.41
N ALA A 251 -40.52 -20.83 -20.68
CA ALA A 251 -40.33 -19.62 -21.45
C ALA A 251 -40.01 -18.45 -20.54
N SER A 252 -39.16 -17.62 -21.09
CA SER A 252 -38.80 -16.24 -20.65
C SER A 252 -37.69 -16.11 -19.60
N THR A 253 -36.49 -16.01 -20.13
CA THR A 253 -35.43 -15.18 -19.60
C THR A 253 -35.99 -13.79 -19.30
N SER A 254 -36.34 -13.54 -18.05
CA SER A 254 -36.58 -12.20 -17.56
C SER A 254 -35.27 -11.41 -17.73
N GLN A 255 -35.21 -10.54 -18.71
CA GLN A 255 -34.15 -9.53 -18.83
C GLN A 255 -34.20 -8.73 -17.54
N VAL A 256 -33.25 -9.06 -16.64
CA VAL A 256 -32.96 -8.20 -15.49
C VAL A 256 -32.52 -6.87 -16.09
N PRO A 257 -33.23 -5.77 -15.83
CA PRO A 257 -32.85 -4.47 -16.37
C PRO A 257 -31.42 -4.20 -15.87
N GLU A 258 -30.53 -3.99 -16.83
CA GLU A 258 -29.13 -3.63 -16.59
C GLU A 258 -29.13 -2.28 -15.86
N GLN A 259 -29.07 -2.33 -14.53
CA GLN A 259 -29.01 -1.11 -13.72
C GLN A 259 -27.71 -0.39 -14.10
N PRO A 260 -27.79 0.90 -14.44
CA PRO A 260 -26.60 1.68 -14.74
C PRO A 260 -25.62 1.56 -13.59
N VAL A 261 -24.39 1.11 -13.90
CA VAL A 261 -23.30 0.98 -12.93
C VAL A 261 -23.02 2.37 -12.37
N ALA A 262 -23.62 2.67 -11.25
CA ALA A 262 -23.36 3.91 -10.53
C ALA A 262 -21.87 3.92 -10.19
N HIS A 263 -21.12 4.85 -10.76
CA HIS A 263 -19.71 5.09 -10.43
C HIS A 263 -19.64 5.47 -8.95
N ARG A 264 -19.44 4.47 -8.10
CA ARG A 264 -19.26 4.69 -6.66
C ARG A 264 -17.93 5.39 -6.46
N HIS A 265 -17.96 6.54 -5.84
CA HIS A 265 -16.76 7.20 -5.36
C HIS A 265 -16.04 6.27 -4.38
N PRO A 266 -14.70 6.16 -4.50
CA PRO A 266 -13.93 5.36 -3.56
C PRO A 266 -14.18 5.88 -2.14
N GLY A 267 -14.57 4.99 -1.23
CA GLY A 267 -14.74 5.34 0.18
C GLY A 267 -13.41 5.83 0.79
N ALA A 268 -13.47 6.43 1.97
CA ALA A 268 -12.28 6.97 2.66
C ALA A 268 -11.13 5.95 2.76
N ALA A 269 -11.44 4.66 2.93
CA ALA A 269 -10.46 3.58 2.93
C ALA A 269 -9.67 3.48 1.61
N GLY A 270 -10.38 3.51 0.48
CA GLY A 270 -9.75 3.46 -0.84
C GLY A 270 -8.85 4.67 -1.11
N VAL A 271 -9.25 5.86 -0.63
CA VAL A 271 -8.44 7.08 -0.75
C VAL A 271 -7.12 6.93 0.03
N LEU A 272 -7.18 6.45 1.27
CA LEU A 272 -6.00 6.27 2.13
C LEU A 272 -5.03 5.23 1.56
N LEU A 273 -5.55 4.09 1.10
CA LEU A 273 -4.74 3.04 0.47
C LEU A 273 -4.08 3.53 -0.82
N THR A 274 -4.84 4.20 -1.69
CA THR A 274 -4.31 4.75 -2.95
C THR A 274 -3.23 5.79 -2.71
N ALA A 275 -3.29 6.52 -1.59
CA ALA A 275 -2.28 7.49 -1.23
C ALA A 275 -1.01 6.88 -0.64
N ALA A 276 -1.13 5.85 0.21
CA ALA A 276 0.01 5.28 0.92
C ALA A 276 0.76 4.20 0.13
N LEU A 277 0.06 3.35 -0.65
CA LEU A 277 0.66 2.23 -1.37
C LEU A 277 1.81 2.61 -2.32
N PRO A 278 1.75 3.69 -3.10
CA PRO A 278 2.88 4.11 -3.94
C PRO A 278 4.16 4.34 -3.14
N LEU A 279 4.06 5.01 -1.99
CA LEU A 279 5.19 5.30 -1.12
C LEU A 279 5.78 4.02 -0.51
N VAL A 280 4.90 3.11 -0.07
CA VAL A 280 5.31 1.86 0.57
C VAL A 280 6.01 0.93 -0.41
N LEU A 281 5.47 0.76 -1.62
CA LEU A 281 6.05 -0.14 -2.62
C LEU A 281 7.30 0.44 -3.30
N ALA A 282 7.48 1.75 -3.32
CA ALA A 282 8.68 2.38 -3.84
C ALA A 282 9.91 2.16 -2.94
N ALA A 283 9.74 2.10 -1.61
CA ALA A 283 10.84 1.99 -0.66
C ALA A 283 11.80 0.80 -0.92
N PRO A 284 11.33 -0.46 -1.00
CA PRO A 284 12.21 -1.60 -1.25
C PRO A 284 12.86 -1.58 -2.64
N VAL A 285 12.18 -1.00 -3.65
CA VAL A 285 12.74 -0.84 -5.00
C VAL A 285 13.88 0.16 -4.99
N VAL A 286 13.70 1.30 -4.35
CA VAL A 286 14.74 2.34 -4.20
C VAL A 286 15.93 1.79 -3.43
N PHE A 287 15.68 1.05 -2.34
CA PHE A 287 16.75 0.41 -1.57
C PHE A 287 17.54 -0.59 -2.42
N GLY A 288 16.85 -1.50 -3.13
CA GLY A 288 17.49 -2.51 -3.97
C GLY A 288 18.30 -1.90 -5.12
N VAL A 289 17.75 -0.91 -5.81
CA VAL A 289 18.45 -0.18 -6.87
C VAL A 289 19.60 0.64 -6.30
N GLY A 290 19.41 1.31 -5.17
CA GLY A 290 20.45 2.07 -4.49
C GLY A 290 21.62 1.18 -4.07
N TRP A 291 21.33 0.01 -3.51
CA TRP A 291 22.36 -0.96 -3.16
C TRP A 291 23.18 -1.43 -4.38
N LEU A 292 22.52 -1.71 -5.50
CA LEU A 292 23.21 -2.13 -6.75
C LEU A 292 24.06 -1.01 -7.37
N LEU A 293 23.70 0.26 -7.17
CA LEU A 293 24.39 1.40 -7.78
C LEU A 293 25.49 1.97 -6.89
N LEU A 294 25.42 1.76 -5.58
CA LEU A 294 26.31 2.36 -4.58
C LEU A 294 27.22 1.34 -3.88
N ALA A 295 26.99 0.03 -4.08
CA ALA A 295 27.87 -1.06 -3.63
C ALA A 295 29.01 -1.28 -4.61
#